data_90c11d38e6fb7d63fc7aafd5d772221d
#
_entry.id   90c11d38e6fb7d63fc7aafd5d772221d
#
_cell.length_a   1.000
_cell.length_b   1.000
_cell.length_c   1.000
_cell.angle_alpha   90.00
_cell.angle_beta   90.00
_cell.angle_gamma   90.00
#
_symmetry.space_group_name_H-M   'P 1'
#
loop_
_entity.id
_entity.type
_entity.pdbx_description
1 polymer ?
#
loop_
_entity_poly.entity_id
_entity_poly.type
_entity_poly.pdbx_seq_one_letter_code
_entity_poly.pdbx_strand_id
1 'polypeptide(L)' 'MHPQPYPTHQHPEPALHLLGGVWIASCPTCGWQLTTARTQARCERRATHRRCPVCHLDGDL' A
#
# COMPACT_ATOMS: atom_id res chain seq x y z
N MET A 1 -17.32 -0.51 -26.94
CA MET A 1 -16.69 -0.79 -26.17
C MET A 1 -15.47 -0.22 -26.17
N HIS A 2 -15.03 0.24 -25.35
CA HIS A 2 -13.87 0.76 -25.34
C HIS A 2 -13.16 0.26 -24.23
N PRO A 3 -11.98 0.17 -24.33
CA PRO A 3 -11.24 -0.37 -23.31
C PRO A 3 -11.18 0.50 -22.18
N GLN A 4 -11.14 -0.07 -21.05
CA GLN A 4 -11.02 0.65 -19.95
C GLN A 4 -9.70 1.14 -19.86
N PRO A 5 -9.44 2.27 -19.51
CA PRO A 5 -8.16 2.79 -19.33
C PRO A 5 -7.54 2.07 -18.20
N TYR A 6 -6.51 1.43 -18.37
CA TYR A 6 -5.91 0.81 -17.34
C TYR A 6 -5.18 1.71 -16.53
N PRO A 7 -5.23 1.63 -15.28
CA PRO A 7 -4.53 2.49 -14.38
C PRO A 7 -3.12 2.06 -14.32
N THR A 8 -2.43 2.27 -15.32
CA THR A 8 -1.09 1.81 -15.36
C THR A 8 -0.24 2.42 -14.33
N HIS A 9 -0.58 3.58 -13.82
CA HIS A 9 0.19 4.16 -12.80
C HIS A 9 -0.34 3.92 -11.45
N GLN A 10 -1.43 3.16 -11.32
CA GLN A 10 -2.02 2.99 -10.07
C GLN A 10 -1.23 2.03 -9.28
N HIS A 11 -0.90 2.34 -8.11
CA HIS A 11 -0.24 1.42 -7.24
C HIS A 11 -1.26 0.50 -6.65
N PRO A 12 -0.92 -0.70 -6.37
CA PRO A 12 -1.85 -1.63 -5.71
C PRO A 12 -2.16 -1.07 -4.35
N GLU A 13 -3.35 -1.26 -3.92
CA GLU A 13 -3.74 -0.77 -2.63
C GLU A 13 -3.02 -1.54 -1.56
N PRO A 14 -2.61 -0.89 -0.51
CA PRO A 14 -1.91 -1.59 0.55
C PRO A 14 -2.83 -2.57 1.26
N ALA A 15 -2.28 -3.63 1.73
CA ALA A 15 -3.04 -4.61 2.48
C ALA A 15 -3.16 -4.09 3.90
N LEU A 16 -4.38 -3.98 4.39
CA LEU A 16 -4.59 -3.49 5.73
C LEU A 16 -5.12 -4.60 6.60
N HIS A 17 -4.62 -4.72 7.81
CA HIS A 17 -5.17 -5.68 8.72
C HIS A 17 -5.01 -5.17 10.13
N LEU A 18 -5.86 -5.63 11.00
CA LEU A 18 -5.90 -5.18 12.37
C LEU A 18 -5.27 -6.23 13.24
N LEU A 19 -4.33 -5.83 14.05
CA LEU A 19 -3.69 -6.77 14.91
C LEU A 19 -3.46 -6.10 16.24
N GLY A 20 -4.03 -6.65 17.29
CA GLY A 20 -3.82 -6.10 18.61
C GLY A 20 -4.24 -4.66 18.77
N GLY A 21 -5.27 -4.26 18.11
CA GLY A 21 -5.75 -2.90 18.22
C GLY A 21 -5.02 -1.89 17.37
N VAL A 22 -4.12 -2.37 16.52
CA VAL A 22 -3.35 -1.48 15.68
C VAL A 22 -3.55 -1.92 14.22
N TRP A 23 -3.76 -0.96 13.35
CA TRP A 23 -3.90 -1.24 11.94
C TRP A 23 -2.52 -1.23 11.30
N ILE A 24 -2.26 -2.22 10.50
CA ILE A 24 -0.99 -2.35 9.85
C ILE A 24 -1.19 -2.38 8.35
N ALA A 25 -0.45 -1.55 7.65
CA ALA A 25 -0.53 -1.52 6.21
C ALA A 25 0.75 -2.13 5.67
N SER A 26 0.61 -3.05 4.73
CA SER A 26 1.78 -3.68 4.17
C SER A 26 1.67 -3.75 2.66
N CYS A 27 2.77 -3.94 2.02
CA CYS A 27 2.82 -4.03 0.58
C CYS A 27 2.21 -5.35 0.15
N PRO A 28 1.22 -5.32 -0.73
CA PRO A 28 0.57 -6.57 -1.13
C PRO A 28 1.47 -7.45 -1.97
N THR A 29 2.51 -6.91 -2.50
CA THR A 29 3.39 -7.70 -3.35
C THR A 29 4.48 -8.39 -2.55
N CYS A 30 5.12 -7.71 -1.67
CA CYS A 30 6.23 -8.31 -0.95
C CYS A 30 6.05 -8.40 0.55
N GLY A 31 4.96 -7.90 1.07
CA GLY A 31 4.68 -8.02 2.48
C GLY A 31 5.40 -7.05 3.38
N TRP A 32 6.08 -6.10 2.79
CA TRP A 32 6.82 -5.13 3.58
C TRP A 32 5.86 -4.25 4.37
N GLN A 33 6.12 -4.07 5.65
CA GLN A 33 5.25 -3.25 6.47
C GLN A 33 5.50 -1.79 6.13
N LEU A 34 4.47 -1.10 5.67
CA LEU A 34 4.58 0.28 5.27
C LEU A 34 4.39 1.23 6.44
N THR A 35 3.36 1.01 7.22
CA THR A 35 3.07 1.90 8.32
C THR A 35 2.04 1.26 9.23
N THR A 36 1.82 1.88 10.38
CA THR A 36 0.79 1.41 11.30
C THR A 36 0.06 2.62 11.83
N ALA A 37 -1.13 2.43 12.31
CA ALA A 37 -1.90 3.50 12.92
C ALA A 37 -2.99 2.89 13.76
N ARG A 38 -3.60 3.71 14.60
CA ARG A 38 -4.65 3.21 15.46
C ARG A 38 -6.00 3.16 14.80
N THR A 39 -6.19 3.84 13.71
CA THR A 39 -7.44 3.79 12.98
C THR A 39 -7.16 3.39 11.55
N GLN A 40 -8.14 2.76 10.95
CA GLN A 40 -8.00 2.33 9.59
C GLN A 40 -7.77 3.49 8.65
N ALA A 41 -8.56 4.54 8.81
CA ALA A 41 -8.46 5.68 7.92
C ALA A 41 -7.09 6.33 7.96
N ARG A 42 -6.54 6.43 9.15
CA ARG A 42 -5.24 7.03 9.29
C ARG A 42 -4.15 6.13 8.70
N CYS A 43 -4.30 4.82 8.88
CA CYS A 43 -3.36 3.88 8.36
C CYS A 43 -3.36 3.93 6.84
N GLU A 44 -4.53 3.97 6.27
CA GLU A 44 -4.67 4.06 4.84
C GLU A 44 -4.05 5.32 4.32
N ARG A 45 -4.30 6.42 4.97
CA ARG A 45 -3.79 7.69 4.53
C ARG A 45 -2.26 7.71 4.60
N ARG A 46 -1.70 7.19 5.67
CA ARG A 46 -0.27 7.14 5.79
C ARG A 46 0.35 6.22 4.76
N ALA A 47 -0.30 5.11 4.50
CA ALA A 47 0.23 4.15 3.56
C ALA A 47 0.25 4.71 2.14
N THR A 48 -0.68 5.60 1.84
CA THR A 48 -0.74 6.20 0.53
C THR A 48 0.52 7.00 0.23
N HIS A 49 1.12 7.54 1.26
CA HIS A 49 2.32 8.34 1.07
C HIS A 49 3.60 7.54 1.27
N ARG A 50 3.49 6.25 1.49
CA ARG A 50 4.66 5.46 1.68
C ARG A 50 4.85 4.52 0.52
N ARG A 51 6.07 4.24 0.18
CA ARG A 51 6.35 3.32 -0.89
C ARG A 51 7.15 2.18 -0.34
N CYS A 52 6.90 1.02 -0.85
CA CYS A 52 7.64 -0.14 -0.44
C CYS A 52 9.05 -0.02 -0.95
N PRO A 53 10.05 0.04 -0.10
CA PRO A 53 11.41 0.23 -0.57
C PRO A 53 11.90 -0.93 -1.42
N VAL A 54 11.38 -2.10 -1.17
CA VAL A 54 11.79 -3.24 -1.94
C VAL A 54 11.27 -3.16 -3.35
N CYS A 55 9.97 -2.95 -3.50
CA CYS A 55 9.37 -2.86 -4.81
C CYS A 55 9.80 -1.60 -5.53
N HIS A 56 9.95 -0.52 -4.78
CA HIS A 56 10.30 0.74 -5.39
C HIS A 56 11.70 0.69 -5.96
N LEU A 57 12.59 0.05 -5.29
CA LEU A 57 13.93 -0.04 -5.79
C LEU A 57 13.98 -0.82 -7.08
N ASP A 58 13.21 -1.85 -7.17
CA ASP A 58 13.14 -2.60 -8.37
C ASP A 58 12.62 -1.81 -9.50
N GLY A 59 11.65 -1.00 -9.27
CA GLY A 59 11.04 -0.25 -10.32
C GLY A 59 11.77 1.01 -10.66
N ASP A 60 12.69 1.39 -9.86
CA ASP A 60 13.32 2.62 -10.02
C ASP A 60 14.45 2.56 -10.95
N LEU A 61 14.78 1.54 -11.47
CA LEU A 61 15.85 1.45 -12.36
C LEU A 61 15.47 1.73 -13.75
#